data_95e33752face781cf77b1a203eb6e818
#
_entry.id   95e33752face781cf77b1a203eb6e818
#
_cell.length_a   1.000
_cell.length_b   1.000
_cell.length_c   1.000
_cell.angle_alpha   90.00
_cell.angle_beta   90.00
_cell.angle_gamma   90.00
#
_symmetry.space_group_name_H-M   'P 1'
#
loop_
_entity.id
_entity.type
_entity.pdbx_description
1 polymer ?
#
loop_
_entity_poly.entity_id
_entity_poly.type
_entity_poly.pdbx_seq_one_letter_code
_entity_poly.pdbx_strand_id
1 'polypeptide(L)'
;MTLCILLISLQWQNLSADFYKWVDDKGAVHYGDNPPEKARLKNISGTISSFTTVDVEKFKFDPKLITTGEGAAPSVVMYSTTWCGYCKKAVAHFKQKNIKFKEYDIEKSSKGKRDYKKLRGRGVPIILIGGQRMNGFSAQAFDSIYYGKS
;
A
#
# COMPACT_ATOMS: atom_id res chain seq x y z
N MET A 1 -60.68 -5.86 29.03
CA MET A 1 -59.69 -6.16 28.02
C MET A 1 -58.58 -5.14 28.19
N THR A 2 -57.51 -5.52 28.88
CA THR A 2 -56.42 -4.65 29.24
C THR A 2 -55.23 -4.98 28.35
N LEU A 3 -54.93 -4.05 27.45
CA LEU A 3 -53.85 -4.20 26.44
C LEU A 3 -52.51 -3.89 27.11
N CYS A 4 -51.72 -4.94 27.43
CA CYS A 4 -50.39 -4.81 27.97
C CYS A 4 -49.39 -4.49 26.83
N ILE A 5 -49.02 -3.22 26.67
CA ILE A 5 -47.98 -2.79 25.75
C ILE A 5 -46.62 -3.06 26.41
N LEU A 6 -45.97 -4.12 25.97
CA LEU A 6 -44.62 -4.48 26.38
C LEU A 6 -43.65 -3.57 25.62
N LEU A 7 -43.15 -2.52 26.29
CA LEU A 7 -42.05 -1.69 25.81
C LEU A 7 -40.75 -2.47 25.94
N ILE A 8 -40.31 -3.06 24.83
CA ILE A 8 -38.94 -3.62 24.69
C ILE A 8 -38.00 -2.45 24.50
N SER A 9 -37.39 -1.99 25.58
CA SER A 9 -36.28 -1.05 25.54
C SER A 9 -35.04 -1.76 24.97
N LEU A 10 -34.74 -1.49 23.70
CA LEU A 10 -33.51 -1.92 23.06
C LEU A 10 -32.36 -1.14 23.73
N GLN A 11 -31.69 -1.76 24.68
CA GLN A 11 -30.45 -1.21 25.23
C GLN A 11 -29.36 -1.39 24.19
N TRP A 12 -28.97 -0.31 23.54
CA TRP A 12 -27.79 -0.24 22.70
C TRP A 12 -26.57 -0.29 23.60
N GLN A 13 -26.00 -1.46 23.77
CA GLN A 13 -24.70 -1.61 24.42
C GLN A 13 -23.65 -1.10 23.47
N ASN A 14 -23.01 0.04 23.80
CA ASN A 14 -21.83 0.52 23.14
C ASN A 14 -20.71 -0.49 23.39
N LEU A 15 -20.40 -1.36 22.40
CA LEU A 15 -19.19 -2.16 22.40
C LEU A 15 -18.02 -1.22 22.10
N SER A 16 -17.38 -0.73 23.14
CA SER A 16 -16.07 -0.10 23.02
C SER A 16 -15.04 -1.21 22.97
N ALA A 17 -14.39 -1.38 21.83
CA ALA A 17 -13.23 -2.26 21.71
C ALA A 17 -12.00 -1.44 22.13
N ASP A 18 -11.49 -1.70 23.34
CA ASP A 18 -10.24 -1.11 23.79
C ASP A 18 -9.06 -1.87 23.18
N PHE A 19 -8.16 -1.12 22.56
CA PHE A 19 -6.97 -1.68 21.92
C PHE A 19 -5.73 -1.24 22.70
N TYR A 20 -4.91 -2.22 23.12
CA TYR A 20 -3.78 -2.00 23.99
C TYR A 20 -2.46 -2.28 23.29
N LYS A 21 -1.42 -1.56 23.71
CA LYS A 21 -0.03 -1.82 23.38
C LYS A 21 0.72 -2.19 24.65
N TRP A 22 1.47 -3.30 24.64
CA TRP A 22 2.34 -3.66 25.77
C TRP A 22 3.69 -4.20 25.26
N VAL A 23 4.66 -4.24 26.16
CA VAL A 23 5.99 -4.78 25.91
C VAL A 23 6.18 -5.98 26.82
N ASP A 24 6.63 -7.10 26.30
CA ASP A 24 6.94 -8.30 27.10
C ASP A 24 8.31 -8.19 27.79
N ASP A 25 8.62 -9.18 28.63
CA ASP A 25 9.87 -9.23 29.39
C ASP A 25 11.12 -9.37 28.50
N LYS A 26 10.95 -9.70 27.22
CA LYS A 26 12.01 -9.82 26.21
C LYS A 26 12.15 -8.55 25.36
N GLY A 27 11.36 -7.51 25.67
CA GLY A 27 11.37 -6.24 24.93
C GLY A 27 10.56 -6.27 23.62
N ALA A 28 9.81 -7.33 23.33
CA ALA A 28 8.96 -7.39 22.14
C ALA A 28 7.66 -6.61 22.36
N VAL A 29 7.24 -5.88 21.33
CA VAL A 29 6.03 -5.04 21.35
C VAL A 29 4.86 -5.84 20.81
N HIS A 30 3.79 -5.91 21.59
CA HIS A 30 2.55 -6.57 21.26
C HIS A 30 1.39 -5.58 21.17
N TYR A 31 0.38 -5.91 20.37
CA TYR A 31 -0.84 -5.14 20.20
C TYR A 31 -2.04 -6.10 20.25
N GLY A 32 -3.10 -5.74 20.93
CA GLY A 32 -4.32 -6.54 21.01
C GLY A 32 -5.32 -6.00 22.00
N ASP A 33 -6.45 -6.68 22.09
CA ASP A 33 -7.58 -6.39 22.96
C ASP A 33 -7.52 -7.15 24.30
N ASN A 34 -6.61 -8.12 24.43
CA ASN A 34 -6.51 -9.00 25.60
C ASN A 34 -5.06 -9.08 26.13
N PRO A 35 -4.56 -8.03 26.78
CA PRO A 35 -3.20 -8.01 27.33
C PRO A 35 -3.09 -8.91 28.59
N PRO A 36 -1.92 -9.51 28.87
CA PRO A 36 -1.65 -10.24 30.11
C PRO A 36 -1.78 -9.34 31.35
N GLU A 37 -2.30 -9.87 32.46
CA GLU A 37 -2.55 -9.11 33.71
C GLU A 37 -1.34 -8.34 34.27
N LYS A 38 -0.12 -8.76 33.98
CA LYS A 38 1.13 -8.12 34.43
C LYS A 38 1.74 -7.17 33.41
N ALA A 39 1.11 -6.96 32.26
CA ALA A 39 1.65 -6.10 31.21
C ALA A 39 1.58 -4.62 31.63
N ARG A 40 2.69 -3.87 31.40
CA ARG A 40 2.65 -2.40 31.48
C ARG A 40 1.84 -1.87 30.32
N LEU A 41 0.57 -1.63 30.57
CA LEU A 41 -0.35 -1.16 29.55
C LEU A 41 -0.15 0.32 29.27
N LYS A 42 0.02 0.67 27.99
CA LYS A 42 -0.18 2.02 27.50
C LYS A 42 -1.49 2.01 26.70
N ASN A 43 -2.53 2.60 27.29
CA ASN A 43 -3.80 2.77 26.58
C ASN A 43 -3.57 3.76 25.42
N ILE A 44 -3.83 3.32 24.19
CA ILE A 44 -3.76 4.12 22.97
C ILE A 44 -5.15 4.47 22.45
N SER A 45 -6.16 4.44 23.30
CA SER A 45 -7.49 5.00 23.03
C SER A 45 -7.45 6.55 23.11
N GLY A 46 -6.68 7.13 22.25
CA GLY A 46 -6.58 8.58 22.02
C GLY A 46 -6.36 8.78 20.54
N THR A 47 -7.36 9.42 19.92
CA THR A 47 -7.31 10.03 18.61
C THR A 47 -6.05 9.67 17.78
N ILE A 48 -6.20 8.75 16.84
CA ILE A 48 -5.20 8.47 15.80
C ILE A 48 -5.16 9.68 14.84
N SER A 49 -4.76 10.83 15.33
CA SER A 49 -4.66 12.07 14.56
C SER A 49 -3.35 12.80 14.76
N SER A 50 -2.29 12.08 15.12
CA SER A 50 -0.95 12.60 14.93
C SER A 50 -0.07 11.52 14.32
N PHE A 51 -0.25 11.29 13.02
CA PHE A 51 0.92 10.94 12.23
C PHE A 51 1.85 12.15 12.36
N THR A 52 2.83 12.07 13.27
CA THR A 52 4.03 12.87 13.10
C THR A 52 4.52 12.49 11.72
N THR A 53 4.34 13.36 10.76
CA THR A 53 4.98 13.27 9.46
C THR A 53 6.46 13.18 9.78
N VAL A 54 6.99 11.95 9.79
CA VAL A 54 8.43 11.76 9.65
C VAL A 54 8.73 12.48 8.36
N ASP A 55 9.52 13.54 8.44
CA ASP A 55 10.02 14.27 7.28
C ASP A 55 10.74 13.23 6.42
N VAL A 56 9.99 12.62 5.51
CA VAL A 56 10.56 11.83 4.45
C VAL A 56 11.25 12.88 3.61
N GLU A 57 12.59 12.97 3.75
CA GLU A 57 13.39 13.72 2.78
C GLU A 57 12.76 13.47 1.44
N LYS A 58 12.21 14.54 0.86
CA LYS A 58 11.58 14.48 -0.46
C LYS A 58 12.55 13.75 -1.34
N PHE A 59 12.19 12.50 -1.70
CA PHE A 59 12.96 11.75 -2.69
C PHE A 59 13.11 12.70 -3.88
N LYS A 60 14.28 13.32 -4.00
CA LYS A 60 14.60 14.14 -5.16
C LYS A 60 14.70 13.18 -6.33
N PHE A 61 13.53 12.96 -6.92
CA PHE A 61 13.43 12.29 -8.19
C PHE A 61 14.23 13.14 -9.17
N ASP A 62 15.29 12.57 -9.73
CA ASP A 62 16.08 13.25 -10.76
C ASP A 62 15.24 13.30 -12.05
N PRO A 63 14.71 14.48 -12.44
CA PRO A 63 13.86 14.59 -13.62
C PRO A 63 14.61 14.28 -14.93
N LYS A 64 15.97 14.27 -14.90
CA LYS A 64 16.79 13.92 -16.07
C LYS A 64 16.67 12.46 -16.51
N LEU A 65 16.06 11.59 -15.68
CA LEU A 65 15.76 10.21 -16.09
C LEU A 65 14.46 10.10 -16.91
N ILE A 66 13.71 11.20 -17.03
CA ILE A 66 12.50 11.26 -17.85
C ILE A 66 12.67 12.40 -18.85
N THR A 67 13.28 12.12 -19.97
CA THR A 67 13.09 12.93 -21.17
C THR A 67 11.69 12.64 -21.71
N THR A 68 10.68 13.26 -21.12
CA THR A 68 9.38 13.40 -21.74
C THR A 68 9.46 14.58 -22.70
N GLY A 69 9.85 14.30 -23.95
CA GLY A 69 9.50 15.23 -25.02
C GLY A 69 7.99 15.39 -25.03
N GLU A 70 7.50 16.60 -25.10
CA GLU A 70 6.07 16.88 -25.26
C GLU A 70 5.53 16.03 -26.42
N GLY A 71 4.54 15.17 -26.13
CA GLY A 71 3.94 14.24 -27.08
C GLY A 71 4.51 12.81 -27.07
N ALA A 72 5.57 12.49 -26.32
CA ALA A 72 6.06 11.13 -26.20
C ALA A 72 5.25 10.33 -25.17
N ALA A 73 4.92 9.07 -25.51
CA ALA A 73 4.27 8.17 -24.56
C ALA A 73 5.08 8.03 -23.27
N PRO A 74 4.43 7.99 -22.09
CA PRO A 74 5.13 7.89 -20.80
C PRO A 74 6.00 6.64 -20.74
N SER A 75 7.20 6.75 -20.19
CA SER A 75 8.08 5.60 -19.98
C SER A 75 7.47 4.67 -18.93
N VAL A 76 7.50 3.35 -19.19
CA VAL A 76 6.99 2.33 -18.27
C VAL A 76 8.13 1.46 -17.78
N VAL A 77 8.28 1.35 -16.46
CA VAL A 77 9.24 0.45 -15.81
C VAL A 77 8.49 -0.40 -14.80
N MET A 78 8.67 -1.71 -14.86
CA MET A 78 8.02 -2.66 -13.94
C MET A 78 9.08 -3.44 -13.16
N TYR A 79 8.86 -3.55 -11.85
CA TYR A 79 9.60 -4.42 -10.94
C TYR A 79 8.72 -5.62 -10.61
N SER A 80 9.20 -6.81 -10.94
CA SER A 80 8.41 -8.05 -10.96
C SER A 80 9.14 -9.23 -10.33
N THR A 81 8.44 -10.36 -10.26
CA THR A 81 9.01 -11.69 -10.02
C THR A 81 8.40 -12.69 -11.00
N THR A 82 9.09 -13.80 -11.27
CA THR A 82 8.62 -14.82 -12.22
C THR A 82 7.34 -15.53 -11.80
N TRP A 83 7.11 -15.66 -10.51
CA TRP A 83 5.92 -16.34 -9.94
C TRP A 83 4.70 -15.42 -9.80
N CYS A 84 4.84 -14.11 -9.96
CA CYS A 84 3.80 -13.13 -9.71
C CYS A 84 2.69 -13.15 -10.79
N GLY A 85 1.49 -13.57 -10.44
CA GLY A 85 0.34 -13.62 -11.36
C GLY A 85 -0.09 -12.25 -11.88
N TYR A 86 -0.09 -11.20 -11.03
CA TYR A 86 -0.41 -9.83 -11.43
C TYR A 86 0.65 -9.24 -12.37
N CYS A 87 1.92 -9.62 -12.21
CA CYS A 87 2.99 -9.21 -13.13
C CYS A 87 2.75 -9.80 -14.52
N LYS A 88 2.37 -11.07 -14.61
CA LYS A 88 2.01 -11.72 -15.88
C LYS A 88 0.83 -11.03 -16.57
N LYS A 89 -0.20 -10.65 -15.80
CA LYS A 89 -1.35 -9.87 -16.31
C LYS A 89 -0.92 -8.51 -16.85
N ALA A 90 -0.03 -7.81 -16.13
CA ALA A 90 0.53 -6.52 -16.59
C ALA A 90 1.29 -6.67 -17.92
N VAL A 91 2.19 -7.66 -18.00
CA VAL A 91 2.95 -7.94 -19.24
C VAL A 91 2.03 -8.25 -20.41
N ALA A 92 0.98 -9.07 -20.19
CA ALA A 92 0.00 -9.39 -21.22
C ALA A 92 -0.72 -8.14 -21.74
N HIS A 93 -1.17 -7.27 -20.83
CA HIS A 93 -1.83 -6.00 -21.16
C HIS A 93 -0.90 -5.06 -21.94
N PHE A 94 0.36 -4.91 -21.50
CA PHE A 94 1.34 -4.06 -22.21
C PHE A 94 1.62 -4.55 -23.63
N LYS A 95 1.76 -5.87 -23.79
CA LYS A 95 1.94 -6.48 -25.12
C LYS A 95 0.71 -6.28 -26.00
N GLN A 96 -0.48 -6.51 -25.47
CA GLN A 96 -1.74 -6.32 -26.20
C GLN A 96 -1.94 -4.87 -26.68
N LYS A 97 -1.50 -3.91 -25.88
CA LYS A 97 -1.61 -2.47 -26.16
C LYS A 97 -0.39 -1.90 -26.88
N ASN A 98 0.59 -2.73 -27.25
CA ASN A 98 1.87 -2.30 -27.86
C ASN A 98 2.62 -1.25 -27.02
N ILE A 99 2.49 -1.33 -25.68
CA ILE A 99 3.18 -0.43 -24.74
C ILE A 99 4.62 -0.92 -24.55
N LYS A 100 5.59 -0.04 -24.83
CA LYS A 100 7.00 -0.32 -24.54
C LYS A 100 7.27 -0.19 -23.06
N PHE A 101 7.88 -1.20 -22.45
CA PHE A 101 8.21 -1.20 -21.03
C PHE A 101 9.57 -1.86 -20.77
N LYS A 102 10.18 -1.51 -19.63
CA LYS A 102 11.35 -2.19 -19.09
C LYS A 102 10.93 -3.00 -17.87
N GLU A 103 11.28 -4.27 -17.84
CA GLU A 103 11.00 -5.16 -16.72
C GLU A 103 12.29 -5.51 -15.98
N TYR A 104 12.26 -5.43 -14.66
CA TYR A 104 13.34 -5.84 -13.78
C TYR A 104 12.81 -6.86 -12.78
N ASP A 105 13.28 -8.09 -12.89
CA ASP A 105 13.05 -9.12 -11.89
C ASP A 105 13.85 -8.76 -10.62
N ILE A 106 13.15 -8.59 -9.49
CA ILE A 106 13.77 -8.17 -8.23
C ILE A 106 14.56 -9.28 -7.53
N GLU A 107 14.39 -10.52 -7.95
CA GLU A 107 15.12 -11.67 -7.40
C GLU A 107 16.36 -11.98 -8.23
N LYS A 108 16.31 -11.79 -9.56
CA LYS A 108 17.37 -12.15 -10.49
C LYS A 108 18.25 -10.97 -10.92
N SER A 109 17.69 -9.75 -10.96
CA SER A 109 18.40 -8.56 -11.40
C SER A 109 18.97 -7.77 -10.22
N SER A 110 20.30 -7.59 -10.17
CA SER A 110 20.96 -6.75 -9.16
C SER A 110 20.43 -5.31 -9.19
N LYS A 111 20.16 -4.77 -10.40
CA LYS A 111 19.52 -3.46 -10.55
C LYS A 111 18.09 -3.47 -10.01
N GLY A 112 17.31 -4.48 -10.39
CA GLY A 112 15.93 -4.65 -9.91
C GLY A 112 15.86 -4.67 -8.40
N LYS A 113 16.70 -5.46 -7.74
CA LYS A 113 16.77 -5.57 -6.29
C LYS A 113 17.13 -4.25 -5.60
N ARG A 114 18.14 -3.53 -6.13
CA ARG A 114 18.56 -2.22 -5.58
C ARG A 114 17.46 -1.17 -5.72
N ASP A 115 16.85 -1.08 -6.89
CA ASP A 115 15.83 -0.07 -7.18
C ASP A 115 14.56 -0.37 -6.37
N TYR A 116 14.15 -1.62 -6.28
CA TYR A 116 13.01 -2.05 -5.46
C TYR A 116 13.20 -1.69 -3.98
N LYS A 117 14.42 -1.88 -3.43
CA LYS A 117 14.75 -1.46 -2.06
C LYS A 117 14.64 0.05 -1.88
N LYS A 118 15.16 0.84 -2.84
CA LYS A 118 15.04 2.30 -2.84
C LYS A 118 13.59 2.75 -2.89
N LEU A 119 12.76 2.05 -3.67
CA LEU A 119 11.32 2.28 -3.74
C LEU A 119 10.57 1.82 -2.49
N ARG A 120 11.25 1.27 -1.47
CA ARG A 120 10.62 0.68 -0.28
C ARG A 120 9.49 -0.29 -0.67
N GLY A 121 9.77 -1.18 -1.64
CA GLY A 121 8.82 -2.13 -2.16
C GLY A 121 8.32 -3.09 -1.09
N ARG A 122 7.00 -3.30 -1.04
CA ARG A 122 6.33 -4.25 -0.13
C ARG A 122 5.57 -5.35 -0.86
N GLY A 123 5.52 -5.29 -2.20
CA GLY A 123 4.82 -6.26 -3.04
C GLY A 123 5.14 -6.03 -4.51
N VAL A 124 4.77 -6.98 -5.35
CA VAL A 124 4.97 -6.93 -6.80
C VAL A 124 3.63 -7.09 -7.54
N PRO A 125 3.49 -6.45 -8.72
CA PRO A 125 4.43 -5.54 -9.35
C PRO A 125 4.46 -4.16 -8.70
N ILE A 126 5.60 -3.45 -8.83
CA ILE A 126 5.64 -1.99 -8.76
C ILE A 126 5.85 -1.50 -10.18
N ILE A 127 4.99 -0.61 -10.64
CA ILE A 127 5.03 -0.06 -11.99
C ILE A 127 5.23 1.45 -11.90
N LEU A 128 6.24 1.94 -12.59
CA LEU A 128 6.49 3.39 -12.75
C LEU A 128 6.03 3.79 -14.14
N ILE A 129 5.16 4.79 -14.23
CA ILE A 129 4.54 5.28 -15.47
C ILE A 129 4.77 6.78 -15.54
N GLY A 130 5.71 7.23 -16.40
CA GLY A 130 6.02 8.66 -16.50
C GLY A 130 6.35 9.35 -15.17
N GLY A 131 6.92 8.60 -14.21
CA GLY A 131 7.22 9.09 -12.86
C GLY A 131 6.13 8.83 -11.82
N GLN A 132 4.94 8.48 -12.20
CA GLN A 132 3.89 8.04 -11.27
C GLN A 132 4.10 6.59 -10.87
N ARG A 133 3.88 6.29 -9.59
CA ARG A 133 4.04 4.93 -9.05
C ARG A 133 2.69 4.26 -8.87
N MET A 134 2.58 3.04 -9.37
CA MET A 134 1.46 2.14 -9.17
C MET A 134 1.94 0.89 -8.42
N ASN A 135 1.25 0.50 -7.35
CA ASN A 135 1.52 -0.73 -6.62
C ASN A 135 0.46 -1.78 -7.01
N GLY A 136 0.90 -2.95 -7.43
CA GLY A 136 0.03 -3.94 -8.03
C GLY A 136 -0.31 -3.59 -9.48
N PHE A 137 -1.29 -4.30 -10.07
CA PHE A 137 -1.74 -4.06 -11.43
C PHE A 137 -3.27 -4.15 -11.55
N SER A 138 -3.83 -3.12 -12.13
CA SER A 138 -5.19 -3.06 -12.66
C SER A 138 -5.12 -2.40 -14.04
N ALA A 139 -5.71 -3.03 -15.05
CA ALA A 139 -5.69 -2.50 -16.41
C ALA A 139 -6.32 -1.11 -16.50
N GLN A 140 -7.48 -0.93 -15.86
CA GLN A 140 -8.19 0.35 -15.84
C GLN A 140 -7.36 1.46 -15.19
N ALA A 141 -6.77 1.21 -14.01
CA ALA A 141 -5.95 2.20 -13.31
C ALA A 141 -4.68 2.52 -14.09
N PHE A 142 -4.05 1.50 -14.70
CA PHE A 142 -2.89 1.70 -15.56
C PHE A 142 -3.24 2.59 -16.76
N ASP A 143 -4.32 2.27 -17.48
CA ASP A 143 -4.74 3.00 -18.67
C ASP A 143 -5.10 4.47 -18.35
N SER A 144 -5.74 4.72 -17.19
CA SER A 144 -5.99 6.09 -16.71
C SER A 144 -4.70 6.90 -16.52
N ILE A 145 -3.68 6.30 -15.92
CA ILE A 145 -2.38 6.97 -15.72
C ILE A 145 -1.63 7.13 -17.03
N TYR A 146 -1.58 6.09 -17.84
CA TYR A 146 -0.78 6.05 -19.07
C TYR A 146 -1.31 6.97 -20.17
N TYR A 147 -2.62 7.03 -20.32
CA TYR A 147 -3.29 7.85 -21.36
C TYR A 147 -3.78 9.19 -20.83
N GLY A 148 -3.59 9.50 -19.54
CA GLY A 148 -4.03 10.78 -18.95
C GLY A 148 -5.56 10.98 -18.99
N LYS A 149 -6.33 9.91 -19.05
CA LYS A 149 -7.79 9.99 -18.99
C LYS A 149 -8.23 9.99 -17.53
N SER A 150 -8.54 11.18 -17.04
CA SER A 150 -9.32 11.37 -15.81
C SER A 150 -10.78 11.01 -16.05
#